data_0a380151d679dca66c9329e953bfe3db
#
_entry.id   0a380151d679dca66c9329e953bfe3db
#
_cell.length_a   1.000
_cell.length_b   1.000
_cell.length_c   1.000
_cell.angle_alpha   90.00
_cell.angle_beta   90.00
_cell.angle_gamma   90.00
#
_symmetry.space_group_name_H-M   'P 1'
#
loop_
_entity.id
_entity.type
_entity.pdbx_description
1 polymer ?
#
loop_
_entity_poly.entity_id
_entity_poly.type
_entity_poly.pdbx_seq_one_letter_code
_entity_poly.pdbx_strand_id
1 'polypeptide(L)'
;MLFATIHTFGSNALSGGSQISLLATTGMCVFIGMAFYRIPWKDYELAITNNISGVATAIIILLIIGALSGTWMISGVVPTLIYYGMQIIHPNFFLASTCIICALVSVMTGSSWTTIATIGIALLGIGKAQGFEEGWIAGAIISGAYFGDKISPLSDTTVLASSVTETPLFSHIRYMMITTVPSLLITLVIFTVMGLTHETNNTQQIAEFTAALDAKFNITPWLLAVPVITGILIARRVPSVITLFLSTLLAGIFAFIFQPGLLNEIAEGGNMFKGIMMTFYGSTSLQTDSDMLTELIATRGMAGMMNTIWLIICAMCFGGAMTASGMLGSITSLFVRFMKNTASMVASTVCSGLFLNLATADQYISIILTGNMFSNVYAKKGYESRLLSRTTEDAVTVTSPLIPWNTCGMTQATILLSLIHISEPT
;
A
#
# COMPACT_ATOMS: atom_id res chain seq x y z
N MET A 1 23.19 9.35 5.86
CA MET A 1 23.30 8.03 5.23
C MET A 1 22.28 7.85 4.11
N LEU A 2 20.99 7.94 4.36
CA LEU A 2 19.94 7.70 3.35
C LEU A 2 20.10 8.56 2.08
N PHE A 3 20.36 9.87 2.23
CA PHE A 3 20.64 10.76 1.11
C PHE A 3 21.89 10.34 0.29
N ALA A 4 22.95 9.92 0.99
CA ALA A 4 24.16 9.42 0.33
C ALA A 4 23.87 8.13 -0.44
N THR A 5 23.02 7.26 0.12
CA THR A 5 22.64 6.01 -0.53
C THR A 5 21.81 6.27 -1.79
N ILE A 6 20.81 7.16 -1.72
CA ILE A 6 19.99 7.54 -2.87
C ILE A 6 20.85 8.19 -3.95
N HIS A 7 21.80 9.06 -3.56
CA HIS A 7 22.72 9.71 -4.51
C HIS A 7 23.68 8.71 -5.18
N THR A 8 24.12 7.68 -4.43
CA THR A 8 25.12 6.71 -4.92
C THR A 8 24.48 5.59 -5.77
N PHE A 9 23.29 5.12 -5.38
CA PHE A 9 22.63 3.95 -6.00
C PHE A 9 21.46 4.32 -6.91
N GLY A 10 21.04 5.61 -6.97
CA GLY A 10 19.96 6.07 -7.84
C GLY A 10 18.66 5.29 -7.66
N SER A 11 18.09 4.81 -8.76
CA SER A 11 16.87 3.98 -8.78
C SER A 11 17.00 2.66 -8.00
N ASN A 12 18.22 2.13 -7.87
CA ASN A 12 18.52 0.90 -7.12
C ASN A 12 18.69 1.11 -5.60
N ALA A 13 18.47 2.32 -5.09
CA ALA A 13 18.60 2.61 -3.66
C ALA A 13 17.70 1.74 -2.77
N LEU A 14 16.56 1.27 -3.28
CA LEU A 14 15.62 0.40 -2.57
C LEU A 14 16.02 -1.08 -2.56
N SER A 15 16.97 -1.50 -3.39
CA SER A 15 17.43 -2.89 -3.48
C SER A 15 18.75 -3.11 -2.74
N GLY A 16 18.76 -2.93 -1.43
CA GLY A 16 19.89 -3.20 -0.52
C GLY A 16 20.51 -1.97 0.14
N GLY A 17 20.66 -0.85 -0.58
CA GLY A 17 21.28 0.36 -0.07
C GLY A 17 20.53 0.99 1.10
N SER A 18 19.21 1.08 1.04
CA SER A 18 18.38 1.61 2.13
C SER A 18 18.38 0.70 3.35
N GLN A 19 18.35 -0.61 3.16
CA GLN A 19 18.40 -1.61 4.22
C GLN A 19 19.71 -1.49 5.03
N ILE A 20 20.84 -1.45 4.35
CA ILE A 20 22.15 -1.29 4.98
C ILE A 20 22.24 0.04 5.74
N SER A 21 21.74 1.13 5.14
CA SER A 21 21.72 2.46 5.79
C SER A 21 20.91 2.46 7.08
N LEU A 22 19.74 1.82 7.07
CA LEU A 22 18.88 1.69 8.25
C LEU A 22 19.56 0.86 9.34
N LEU A 23 20.14 -0.29 9.00
CA LEU A 23 20.85 -1.15 9.97
C LEU A 23 22.10 -0.47 10.54
N ALA A 24 22.89 0.21 9.70
CA ALA A 24 24.06 0.95 10.17
C ALA A 24 23.65 2.08 11.12
N THR A 25 22.57 2.82 10.80
CA THR A 25 22.05 3.87 11.68
C THR A 25 21.49 3.30 12.97
N THR A 26 20.82 2.13 12.91
CA THR A 26 20.40 1.37 14.10
C THR A 26 21.59 1.05 15.00
N GLY A 27 22.66 0.50 14.42
CA GLY A 27 23.90 0.19 15.17
C GLY A 27 24.52 1.45 15.81
N MET A 28 24.52 2.58 15.13
CA MET A 28 24.97 3.85 15.69
C MET A 28 24.09 4.33 16.85
N CYS A 29 22.76 4.25 16.73
CA CYS A 29 21.83 4.61 17.81
C CYS A 29 22.05 3.73 19.05
N VAL A 30 22.18 2.41 18.85
CA VAL A 30 22.45 1.45 19.92
C VAL A 30 23.80 1.74 20.57
N PHE A 31 24.86 1.93 19.78
CA PHE A 31 26.20 2.23 20.29
C PHE A 31 26.20 3.51 21.15
N ILE A 32 25.61 4.60 20.67
CA ILE A 32 25.51 5.86 21.42
C ILE A 32 24.72 5.65 22.70
N GLY A 33 23.57 4.98 22.65
CA GLY A 33 22.74 4.73 23.82
C GLY A 33 23.42 3.84 24.89
N MET A 34 24.12 2.81 24.47
CA MET A 34 24.87 1.94 25.39
C MET A 34 26.10 2.65 25.97
N ALA A 35 26.90 3.34 25.14
CA ALA A 35 28.16 3.96 25.55
C ALA A 35 27.95 5.19 26.43
N PHE A 36 27.02 6.08 26.07
CA PHE A 36 26.84 7.37 26.74
C PHE A 36 25.69 7.40 27.75
N TYR A 37 24.58 6.67 27.45
CA TYR A 37 23.37 6.66 28.28
C TYR A 37 23.23 5.39 29.10
N ARG A 38 24.13 4.40 28.93
CA ARG A 38 24.17 3.13 29.67
C ARG A 38 22.86 2.33 29.58
N ILE A 39 22.17 2.43 28.47
CA ILE A 39 20.96 1.66 28.22
C ILE A 39 21.37 0.22 27.91
N PRO A 40 20.85 -0.79 28.63
CA PRO A 40 21.24 -2.18 28.40
C PRO A 40 20.73 -2.71 27.05
N TRP A 41 21.50 -3.62 26.44
CA TRP A 41 21.11 -4.26 25.16
C TRP A 41 19.71 -4.88 25.21
N LYS A 42 19.33 -5.46 26.35
CA LYS A 42 18.01 -6.09 26.54
C LYS A 42 16.83 -5.16 26.26
N ASP A 43 16.96 -3.87 26.54
CA ASP A 43 15.89 -2.89 26.27
C ASP A 43 15.77 -2.61 24.77
N TYR A 44 16.89 -2.58 24.05
CA TYR A 44 16.89 -2.48 22.57
C TYR A 44 16.30 -3.72 21.92
N GLU A 45 16.74 -4.92 22.37
CA GLU A 45 16.23 -6.19 21.89
C GLU A 45 14.71 -6.29 22.06
N LEU A 46 14.18 -5.91 23.21
CA LEU A 46 12.75 -5.91 23.49
C LEU A 46 11.99 -4.93 22.61
N ALA A 47 12.49 -3.71 22.46
CA ALA A 47 11.85 -2.69 21.64
C ALA A 47 11.83 -3.07 20.14
N ILE A 48 12.95 -3.60 19.63
CA ILE A 48 13.05 -4.09 18.24
C ILE A 48 12.08 -5.26 18.02
N THR A 49 12.07 -6.24 18.93
CA THR A 49 11.20 -7.41 18.84
C THR A 49 9.72 -7.00 18.86
N ASN A 50 9.34 -6.08 19.74
CA ASN A 50 7.98 -5.56 19.82
C ASN A 50 7.56 -4.85 18.52
N ASN A 51 8.44 -4.05 17.93
CA ASN A 51 8.16 -3.38 16.65
C ASN A 51 7.97 -4.39 15.52
N ILE A 52 8.84 -5.39 15.40
CA ILE A 52 8.70 -6.45 14.39
C ILE A 52 7.41 -7.24 14.61
N SER A 53 7.08 -7.57 15.85
CA SER A 53 5.82 -8.24 16.19
C SER A 53 4.60 -7.40 15.78
N GLY A 54 4.66 -6.08 15.94
CA GLY A 54 3.61 -5.16 15.54
C GLY A 54 3.29 -5.18 14.06
N VAL A 55 4.27 -5.46 13.20
CA VAL A 55 4.09 -5.51 11.73
C VAL A 55 4.00 -6.93 11.17
N ALA A 56 3.96 -7.96 12.00
CA ALA A 56 3.93 -9.36 11.56
C ALA A 56 2.74 -9.66 10.63
N THR A 57 1.56 -9.14 10.93
CA THR A 57 0.37 -9.29 10.08
C THR A 57 0.57 -8.64 8.71
N ALA A 58 1.21 -7.46 8.66
CA ALA A 58 1.52 -6.77 7.41
C ALA A 58 2.49 -7.60 6.53
N ILE A 59 3.48 -8.24 7.13
CA ILE A 59 4.41 -9.14 6.42
C ILE A 59 3.67 -10.34 5.83
N ILE A 60 2.75 -10.97 6.58
CA ILE A 60 1.93 -12.08 6.09
C ILE A 60 1.05 -11.61 4.92
N ILE A 61 0.41 -10.46 5.04
CA ILE A 61 -0.41 -9.87 3.98
C ILE A 61 0.42 -9.66 2.72
N LEU A 62 1.63 -9.11 2.82
CA LEU A 62 2.53 -8.90 1.68
C LEU A 62 2.86 -10.20 0.94
N LEU A 63 3.18 -11.27 1.67
CA LEU A 63 3.43 -12.57 1.05
C LEU A 63 2.20 -13.07 0.29
N ILE A 64 1.02 -12.96 0.89
CA ILE A 64 -0.24 -13.37 0.24
C ILE A 64 -0.53 -12.49 -0.98
N ILE A 65 -0.30 -11.18 -0.92
CA ILE A 65 -0.47 -10.25 -2.04
C ILE A 65 0.44 -10.63 -3.22
N GLY A 66 1.69 -11.02 -2.95
CA GLY A 66 2.59 -11.52 -3.99
C GLY A 66 2.00 -12.73 -4.73
N ALA A 67 1.50 -13.72 -3.99
CA ALA A 67 0.82 -14.88 -4.56
C ALA A 67 -0.50 -14.51 -5.26
N LEU A 68 -1.27 -13.59 -4.68
CA LEU A 68 -2.54 -13.10 -5.23
C LEU A 68 -2.33 -12.43 -6.59
N SER A 69 -1.38 -11.51 -6.69
CA SER A 69 -1.08 -10.82 -7.95
C SER A 69 -0.72 -11.81 -9.05
N GLY A 70 0.12 -12.80 -8.75
CA GLY A 70 0.46 -13.88 -9.68
C GLY A 70 -0.76 -14.71 -10.10
N THR A 71 -1.51 -15.20 -9.14
CA THR A 71 -2.67 -16.07 -9.44
C THR A 71 -3.82 -15.34 -10.12
N TRP A 72 -4.13 -14.10 -9.74
CA TRP A 72 -5.15 -13.29 -10.42
C TRP A 72 -4.76 -12.97 -11.85
N MET A 73 -3.47 -12.75 -12.12
CA MET A 73 -2.98 -12.51 -13.48
C MET A 73 -3.08 -13.78 -14.31
N ILE A 74 -2.47 -14.87 -13.88
CA ILE A 74 -2.35 -16.12 -14.66
C ILE A 74 -3.68 -16.85 -14.79
N SER A 75 -4.59 -16.74 -13.82
CA SER A 75 -5.95 -17.30 -13.95
C SER A 75 -6.81 -16.58 -14.99
N GLY A 76 -6.37 -15.40 -15.47
CA GLY A 76 -7.15 -14.57 -16.37
C GLY A 76 -8.16 -13.64 -15.66
N VAL A 77 -8.16 -13.60 -14.33
CA VAL A 77 -9.06 -12.69 -13.57
C VAL A 77 -8.73 -11.22 -13.87
N VAL A 78 -7.45 -10.81 -13.72
CA VAL A 78 -7.02 -9.44 -14.04
C VAL A 78 -7.20 -9.15 -15.54
N PRO A 79 -6.75 -10.01 -16.48
CA PRO A 79 -7.04 -9.85 -17.89
C PRO A 79 -8.53 -9.64 -18.21
N THR A 80 -9.41 -10.42 -17.58
CA THR A 80 -10.87 -10.28 -17.78
C THR A 80 -11.41 -8.95 -17.24
N LEU A 81 -10.94 -8.52 -16.07
CA LEU A 81 -11.29 -7.20 -15.52
C LEU A 81 -10.82 -6.07 -16.42
N ILE A 82 -9.61 -6.16 -17.00
CA ILE A 82 -9.08 -5.20 -17.96
C ILE A 82 -9.95 -5.19 -19.22
N TYR A 83 -10.22 -6.36 -19.79
CA TYR A 83 -11.00 -6.50 -21.03
C TYR A 83 -12.38 -5.83 -20.91
N TYR A 84 -13.15 -6.17 -19.89
CA TYR A 84 -14.47 -5.57 -19.68
C TYR A 84 -14.39 -4.13 -19.16
N GLY A 85 -13.40 -3.82 -18.33
CA GLY A 85 -13.20 -2.46 -17.82
C GLY A 85 -12.93 -1.44 -18.92
N MET A 86 -12.13 -1.81 -19.92
CA MET A 86 -11.87 -0.95 -21.10
C MET A 86 -13.11 -0.69 -21.95
N GLN A 87 -14.10 -1.57 -21.92
CA GLN A 87 -15.36 -1.37 -22.63
C GLN A 87 -16.34 -0.45 -21.86
N ILE A 88 -16.21 -0.37 -20.54
CA ILE A 88 -17.16 0.34 -19.66
C ILE A 88 -16.63 1.72 -19.28
N ILE A 89 -15.32 1.83 -18.97
CA ILE A 89 -14.72 3.06 -18.43
C ILE A 89 -14.22 3.93 -19.60
N HIS A 90 -14.88 5.07 -19.79
CA HIS A 90 -14.45 6.03 -20.80
C HIS A 90 -13.11 6.67 -20.39
N PRO A 91 -12.10 6.74 -21.29
CA PRO A 91 -10.75 7.24 -20.95
C PRO A 91 -10.76 8.63 -20.29
N ASN A 92 -11.55 9.58 -20.78
CA ASN A 92 -11.61 10.94 -20.25
C ASN A 92 -11.98 11.02 -18.75
N PHE A 93 -12.70 10.03 -18.24
CA PHE A 93 -13.11 9.94 -16.84
C PHE A 93 -12.40 8.83 -16.07
N PHE A 94 -11.41 8.18 -16.69
CA PHE A 94 -10.74 7.02 -16.13
C PHE A 94 -10.15 7.29 -14.74
N LEU A 95 -9.35 8.35 -14.59
CA LEU A 95 -8.69 8.67 -13.30
C LEU A 95 -9.70 8.97 -12.19
N ALA A 96 -10.74 9.77 -12.50
CA ALA A 96 -11.78 10.09 -11.53
C ALA A 96 -12.61 8.84 -11.16
N SER A 97 -12.98 8.02 -12.15
CA SER A 97 -13.69 6.74 -11.92
C SER A 97 -12.85 5.78 -11.08
N THR A 98 -11.55 5.66 -11.36
CA THR A 98 -10.60 4.86 -10.60
C THR A 98 -10.57 5.28 -9.14
N CYS A 99 -10.46 6.59 -8.88
CA CYS A 99 -10.47 7.12 -7.51
C CYS A 99 -11.78 6.79 -6.79
N ILE A 100 -12.94 6.96 -7.44
CA ILE A 100 -14.25 6.65 -6.85
C ILE A 100 -14.41 5.15 -6.59
N ILE A 101 -14.04 4.29 -7.55
CA ILE A 101 -14.13 2.84 -7.39
C ILE A 101 -13.26 2.38 -6.20
N CYS A 102 -12.01 2.83 -6.14
CA CYS A 102 -11.12 2.51 -5.03
C CYS A 102 -11.65 3.05 -3.68
N ALA A 103 -12.25 4.25 -3.67
CA ALA A 103 -12.84 4.80 -2.47
C ALA A 103 -14.02 3.95 -1.96
N LEU A 104 -14.94 3.56 -2.84
CA LEU A 104 -16.09 2.72 -2.49
C LEU A 104 -15.64 1.34 -1.97
N VAL A 105 -14.73 0.68 -2.70
CA VAL A 105 -14.20 -0.63 -2.30
C VAL A 105 -13.49 -0.52 -0.95
N SER A 106 -12.69 0.51 -0.74
CA SER A 106 -11.95 0.70 0.50
C SER A 106 -12.83 1.03 1.70
N VAL A 107 -13.92 1.81 1.53
CA VAL A 107 -14.93 2.00 2.58
C VAL A 107 -15.53 0.66 3.00
N MET A 108 -15.80 -0.22 2.04
CA MET A 108 -16.40 -1.54 2.32
C MET A 108 -15.40 -2.50 2.97
N THR A 109 -14.15 -2.48 2.53
CA THR A 109 -13.10 -3.39 3.03
C THR A 109 -12.52 -2.94 4.37
N GLY A 110 -12.50 -1.63 4.62
CA GLY A 110 -11.75 -1.02 5.71
C GLY A 110 -10.23 -1.15 5.56
N SER A 111 -9.74 -1.28 4.32
CA SER A 111 -8.31 -1.48 4.08
C SER A 111 -7.87 -0.94 2.73
N SER A 112 -7.02 0.08 2.75
CA SER A 112 -6.36 0.60 1.55
C SER A 112 -5.47 -0.45 0.88
N TRP A 113 -4.76 -1.25 1.65
CA TRP A 113 -3.87 -2.30 1.15
C TRP A 113 -4.61 -3.39 0.37
N THR A 114 -5.73 -3.88 0.94
CA THR A 114 -6.58 -4.88 0.28
C THR A 114 -7.17 -4.33 -1.02
N THR A 115 -7.63 -3.08 -1.00
CA THR A 115 -8.19 -2.41 -2.18
C THR A 115 -7.17 -2.28 -3.29
N ILE A 116 -5.95 -1.81 -2.97
CA ILE A 116 -4.88 -1.63 -3.96
C ILE A 116 -4.42 -2.98 -4.51
N ALA A 117 -4.28 -3.99 -3.65
CA ALA A 117 -3.84 -5.32 -4.03
C ALA A 117 -4.86 -6.12 -4.86
N THR A 118 -6.12 -5.72 -4.86
CA THR A 118 -7.19 -6.39 -5.61
C THR A 118 -7.59 -5.55 -6.85
N ILE A 119 -8.52 -4.64 -6.67
CA ILE A 119 -9.04 -3.85 -7.79
C ILE A 119 -8.00 -2.86 -8.34
N GLY A 120 -7.05 -2.39 -7.50
CA GLY A 120 -6.01 -1.46 -7.90
C GLY A 120 -5.13 -2.01 -9.03
N ILE A 121 -4.75 -3.30 -8.96
CA ILE A 121 -3.94 -3.95 -10.01
C ILE A 121 -4.68 -3.97 -11.35
N ALA A 122 -5.97 -4.29 -11.35
CA ALA A 122 -6.77 -4.27 -12.57
C ALA A 122 -6.92 -2.86 -13.16
N LEU A 123 -7.17 -1.87 -12.32
CA LEU A 123 -7.26 -0.46 -12.73
C LEU A 123 -5.92 0.06 -13.24
N LEU A 124 -4.81 -0.36 -12.66
CA LEU A 124 -3.47 -0.05 -13.19
C LEU A 124 -3.33 -0.55 -14.64
N GLY A 125 -3.71 -1.80 -14.90
CA GLY A 125 -3.67 -2.37 -16.24
C GLY A 125 -4.55 -1.64 -17.24
N ILE A 126 -5.78 -1.27 -16.85
CA ILE A 126 -6.70 -0.50 -17.69
C ILE A 126 -6.10 0.88 -18.04
N GLY A 127 -5.54 1.58 -17.05
CA GLY A 127 -4.94 2.90 -17.25
C GLY A 127 -3.72 2.87 -18.17
N LYS A 128 -2.85 1.87 -18.01
CA LYS A 128 -1.71 1.64 -18.91
C LYS A 128 -2.19 1.40 -20.35
N ALA A 129 -3.18 0.53 -20.54
CA ALA A 129 -3.77 0.25 -21.86
C ALA A 129 -4.41 1.50 -22.50
N GLN A 130 -4.93 2.43 -21.71
CA GLN A 130 -5.47 3.71 -22.18
C GLN A 130 -4.38 4.78 -22.38
N GLY A 131 -3.10 4.49 -22.07
CA GLY A 131 -1.97 5.38 -22.29
C GLY A 131 -1.70 6.39 -21.17
N PHE A 132 -2.31 6.23 -20.00
CA PHE A 132 -2.01 7.10 -18.86
C PHE A 132 -0.65 6.78 -18.27
N GLU A 133 0.07 7.83 -17.84
CA GLU A 133 1.29 7.67 -17.05
C GLU A 133 0.98 6.99 -15.71
N GLU A 134 1.81 6.06 -15.33
CA GLU A 134 1.67 5.22 -14.14
C GLU A 134 1.52 6.02 -12.85
N GLY A 135 2.20 7.14 -12.72
CA GLY A 135 2.09 8.04 -11.58
C GLY A 135 0.67 8.59 -11.37
N TRP A 136 -0.02 8.95 -12.45
CA TRP A 136 -1.42 9.41 -12.38
C TRP A 136 -2.37 8.27 -12.00
N ILE A 137 -2.16 7.08 -12.57
CA ILE A 137 -2.98 5.90 -12.26
C ILE A 137 -2.79 5.51 -10.79
N ALA A 138 -1.53 5.37 -10.35
CA ALA A 138 -1.20 5.05 -8.96
C ALA A 138 -1.75 6.12 -7.99
N GLY A 139 -1.61 7.40 -8.34
CA GLY A 139 -2.17 8.50 -7.57
C GLY A 139 -3.68 8.41 -7.40
N ALA A 140 -4.41 8.07 -8.47
CA ALA A 140 -5.87 7.89 -8.42
C ALA A 140 -6.28 6.69 -7.56
N ILE A 141 -5.58 5.55 -7.70
CA ILE A 141 -5.81 4.34 -6.91
C ILE A 141 -5.56 4.61 -5.42
N ILE A 142 -4.39 5.16 -5.09
CA ILE A 142 -3.99 5.43 -3.69
C ILE A 142 -4.92 6.46 -3.05
N SER A 143 -5.23 7.55 -3.76
CA SER A 143 -6.12 8.60 -3.24
C SER A 143 -7.50 8.05 -2.89
N GLY A 144 -8.09 7.22 -3.75
CA GLY A 144 -9.36 6.57 -3.48
C GLY A 144 -9.26 5.56 -2.33
N ALA A 145 -8.26 4.69 -2.35
CA ALA A 145 -8.08 3.65 -1.36
C ALA A 145 -7.87 4.23 0.06
N TYR A 146 -7.04 5.26 0.20
CA TYR A 146 -6.80 5.91 1.49
C TYR A 146 -7.97 6.77 1.95
N PHE A 147 -8.73 7.37 1.02
CA PHE A 147 -9.99 8.03 1.38
C PHE A 147 -10.96 7.06 2.03
N GLY A 148 -11.18 5.90 1.40
CA GLY A 148 -12.12 4.91 1.89
C GLY A 148 -11.68 4.29 3.21
N ASP A 149 -10.42 3.93 3.34
CA ASP A 149 -9.81 3.41 4.55
C ASP A 149 -10.05 4.36 5.74
N LYS A 150 -9.75 5.62 5.55
CA LYS A 150 -9.82 6.68 6.55
C LYS A 150 -11.23 6.94 7.11
N ILE A 151 -12.28 6.75 6.33
CA ILE A 151 -13.68 6.98 6.76
C ILE A 151 -14.43 5.68 7.10
N SER A 152 -13.79 4.52 6.89
CA SER A 152 -14.42 3.24 7.20
C SER A 152 -14.39 2.94 8.69
N PRO A 153 -15.51 2.57 9.30
CA PRO A 153 -15.53 2.10 10.69
C PRO A 153 -14.88 0.71 10.86
N LEU A 154 -14.47 0.09 9.76
CA LEU A 154 -13.79 -1.21 9.73
C LEU A 154 -12.27 -1.05 9.60
N SER A 155 -11.78 0.17 9.42
CA SER A 155 -10.35 0.46 9.24
C SER A 155 -9.60 0.35 10.56
N ASP A 156 -8.49 -0.37 10.51
CA ASP A 156 -7.61 -0.54 11.66
C ASP A 156 -6.99 0.80 12.11
N THR A 157 -6.61 1.68 11.17
CA THR A 157 -6.01 2.98 11.48
C THR A 157 -7.02 3.93 12.10
N THR A 158 -8.24 3.97 11.57
CA THR A 158 -9.35 4.79 12.08
C THR A 158 -9.75 4.35 13.50
N VAL A 159 -9.88 3.03 13.73
CA VAL A 159 -10.14 2.46 15.04
C VAL A 159 -9.00 2.76 16.00
N LEU A 160 -7.76 2.61 15.57
CA LEU A 160 -6.56 2.86 16.38
C LEU A 160 -6.47 4.34 16.80
N ALA A 161 -6.57 5.27 15.84
CA ALA A 161 -6.49 6.70 16.12
C ALA A 161 -7.59 7.17 17.08
N SER A 162 -8.81 6.67 16.89
CA SER A 162 -9.94 6.94 17.79
C SER A 162 -9.72 6.38 19.20
N SER A 163 -9.17 5.16 19.30
CA SER A 163 -8.91 4.47 20.56
C SER A 163 -7.80 5.14 21.37
N VAL A 164 -6.64 5.42 20.74
CA VAL A 164 -5.48 6.04 21.40
C VAL A 164 -5.78 7.45 21.90
N THR A 165 -6.69 8.15 21.25
CA THR A 165 -7.13 9.51 21.65
C THR A 165 -8.38 9.52 22.50
N GLU A 166 -8.88 8.35 22.90
CA GLU A 166 -10.12 8.19 23.68
C GLU A 166 -11.34 8.91 23.05
N THR A 167 -11.42 8.87 21.72
CA THR A 167 -12.48 9.51 20.94
C THR A 167 -13.48 8.44 20.47
N PRO A 168 -14.81 8.61 20.68
CA PRO A 168 -15.77 7.68 20.12
C PRO A 168 -15.65 7.57 18.60
N LEU A 169 -15.56 6.34 18.07
CA LEU A 169 -15.24 6.06 16.66
C LEU A 169 -16.11 6.86 15.66
N PHE A 170 -17.42 6.86 15.84
CA PHE A 170 -18.31 7.59 14.92
C PHE A 170 -18.20 9.12 15.06
N SER A 171 -17.82 9.64 16.24
CA SER A 171 -17.50 11.05 16.42
C SER A 171 -16.23 11.42 15.68
N HIS A 172 -15.21 10.57 15.74
CA HIS A 172 -13.96 10.70 14.99
C HIS A 172 -14.23 10.73 13.47
N ILE A 173 -14.89 9.71 12.92
CA ILE A 173 -15.22 9.62 11.48
C ILE A 173 -16.02 10.85 11.02
N ARG A 174 -17.07 11.25 11.77
CA ARG A 174 -17.89 12.41 11.42
C ARG A 174 -17.07 13.70 11.39
N TYR A 175 -16.13 13.85 12.31
CA TYR A 175 -15.27 15.04 12.36
C TYR A 175 -14.20 15.03 11.26
N MET A 176 -13.70 13.87 10.88
CA MET A 176 -12.77 13.70 9.76
C MET A 176 -13.40 14.06 8.41
N MET A 177 -14.69 13.78 8.21
CA MET A 177 -15.36 14.11 6.94
C MET A 177 -15.27 15.60 6.59
N ILE A 178 -15.07 16.49 7.57
CA ILE A 178 -14.93 17.93 7.34
C ILE A 178 -13.69 18.26 6.50
N THR A 179 -12.61 17.51 6.65
CA THR A 179 -11.37 17.67 5.87
C THR A 179 -11.30 16.72 4.69
N THR A 180 -11.72 15.49 4.89
CA THR A 180 -11.53 14.40 3.93
C THR A 180 -12.45 14.52 2.72
N VAL A 181 -13.72 14.92 2.90
CA VAL A 181 -14.65 15.09 1.76
C VAL A 181 -14.25 16.25 0.85
N PRO A 182 -13.94 17.46 1.36
CA PRO A 182 -13.44 18.53 0.49
C PRO A 182 -12.14 18.17 -0.25
N SER A 183 -11.21 17.48 0.42
CA SER A 183 -9.99 16.98 -0.21
C SER A 183 -10.30 16.04 -1.38
N LEU A 184 -11.19 15.06 -1.18
CA LEU A 184 -11.58 14.15 -2.25
C LEU A 184 -12.22 14.90 -3.43
N LEU A 185 -13.11 15.86 -3.16
CA LEU A 185 -13.75 16.64 -4.22
C LEU A 185 -12.72 17.41 -5.06
N ILE A 186 -11.74 18.05 -4.41
CA ILE A 186 -10.63 18.71 -5.11
C ILE A 186 -9.83 17.70 -5.94
N THR A 187 -9.51 16.56 -5.37
CA THR A 187 -8.77 15.47 -6.03
C THR A 187 -9.55 14.95 -7.27
N LEU A 188 -10.85 14.76 -7.15
CA LEU A 188 -11.69 14.34 -8.28
C LEU A 188 -11.75 15.39 -9.39
N VAL A 189 -11.78 16.68 -9.05
CA VAL A 189 -11.69 17.77 -10.04
C VAL A 189 -10.34 17.70 -10.76
N ILE A 190 -9.24 17.54 -10.04
CA ILE A 190 -7.89 17.43 -10.63
C ILE A 190 -7.84 16.21 -11.57
N PHE A 191 -8.28 15.03 -11.15
CA PHE A 191 -8.29 13.83 -11.98
C PHE A 191 -9.22 13.94 -13.19
N THR A 192 -10.35 14.64 -13.04
CA THR A 192 -11.24 14.90 -14.18
C THR A 192 -10.58 15.82 -15.19
N VAL A 193 -9.96 16.92 -14.75
CA VAL A 193 -9.24 17.83 -15.64
C VAL A 193 -8.09 17.11 -16.34
N MET A 194 -7.30 16.34 -15.61
CA MET A 194 -6.21 15.56 -16.20
C MET A 194 -6.71 14.53 -17.20
N GLY A 195 -7.83 13.84 -16.93
CA GLY A 195 -8.43 12.89 -17.87
C GLY A 195 -8.97 13.56 -19.13
N LEU A 196 -9.53 14.78 -19.03
CA LEU A 196 -10.03 15.55 -20.17
C LEU A 196 -8.92 16.14 -21.03
N THR A 197 -7.75 16.42 -20.44
CA THR A 197 -6.58 16.98 -21.16
C THR A 197 -5.63 15.91 -21.68
N HIS A 198 -5.83 14.66 -21.27
CA HIS A 198 -5.00 13.55 -21.70
C HIS A 198 -5.32 13.15 -23.15
N GLU A 199 -4.29 13.08 -23.98
CA GLU A 199 -4.40 12.49 -25.30
C GLU A 199 -4.50 10.97 -25.15
N THR A 200 -5.70 10.44 -25.30
CA THR A 200 -5.93 8.99 -25.19
C THR A 200 -5.24 8.24 -26.32
N ASN A 201 -4.72 7.06 -26.03
CA ASN A 201 -4.23 6.14 -27.05
C ASN A 201 -5.27 5.96 -28.17
N ASN A 202 -4.77 5.91 -29.40
CA ASN A 202 -5.61 5.76 -30.58
C ASN A 202 -6.52 4.53 -30.39
N THR A 203 -7.77 4.61 -30.77
CA THR A 203 -8.74 3.50 -30.71
C THR A 203 -8.17 2.20 -31.28
N GLN A 204 -7.24 2.30 -32.22
CA GLN A 204 -6.54 1.18 -32.82
C GLN A 204 -5.60 0.49 -31.82
N GLN A 205 -4.81 1.21 -31.02
CA GLN A 205 -3.91 0.63 -30.01
C GLN A 205 -4.69 -0.10 -28.90
N ILE A 206 -5.83 0.47 -28.50
CA ILE A 206 -6.74 -0.18 -27.54
C ILE A 206 -7.29 -1.48 -28.11
N ALA A 207 -7.70 -1.47 -29.38
CA ALA A 207 -8.21 -2.66 -30.07
C ALA A 207 -7.12 -3.74 -30.23
N GLU A 208 -5.90 -3.35 -30.60
CA GLU A 208 -4.75 -4.26 -30.71
C GLU A 208 -4.40 -4.89 -29.35
N PHE A 209 -4.37 -4.08 -28.29
CA PHE A 209 -4.13 -4.58 -26.92
C PHE A 209 -5.22 -5.55 -26.48
N THR A 210 -6.49 -5.21 -26.72
CA THR A 210 -7.63 -6.06 -26.38
C THR A 210 -7.60 -7.38 -27.16
N ALA A 211 -7.25 -7.33 -28.44
CA ALA A 211 -7.09 -8.53 -29.26
C ALA A 211 -5.94 -9.43 -28.79
N ALA A 212 -4.80 -8.84 -28.44
CA ALA A 212 -3.65 -9.57 -27.89
C ALA A 212 -4.00 -10.25 -26.56
N LEU A 213 -4.81 -9.59 -25.73
CA LEU A 213 -5.26 -10.09 -24.45
C LEU A 213 -6.22 -11.28 -24.63
N ASP A 214 -7.16 -11.20 -25.57
CA ASP A 214 -8.10 -12.30 -25.92
C ASP A 214 -7.40 -13.48 -26.59
N ALA A 215 -6.35 -13.24 -27.37
CA ALA A 215 -5.54 -14.27 -27.98
C ALA A 215 -4.69 -15.08 -26.95
N LYS A 216 -4.22 -14.44 -25.88
CA LYS A 216 -3.36 -15.10 -24.87
C LYS A 216 -4.15 -15.75 -23.75
N PHE A 217 -5.27 -15.15 -23.33
CA PHE A 217 -6.09 -15.62 -22.21
C PHE A 217 -7.45 -16.10 -22.66
N ASN A 218 -7.94 -17.18 -22.06
CA ASN A 218 -9.33 -17.58 -22.21
C ASN A 218 -10.21 -16.65 -21.35
N ILE A 219 -10.68 -15.54 -21.95
CA ILE A 219 -11.48 -14.53 -21.27
C ILE A 219 -12.94 -14.97 -21.23
N THR A 220 -13.44 -15.19 -20.02
CA THR A 220 -14.85 -15.57 -19.82
C THR A 220 -15.46 -14.80 -18.64
N PRO A 221 -16.79 -14.50 -18.67
CA PRO A 221 -17.46 -13.83 -17.55
C PRO A 221 -17.37 -14.61 -16.22
N TRP A 222 -17.17 -15.94 -16.29
CA TRP A 222 -17.03 -16.78 -15.09
C TRP A 222 -15.82 -16.41 -14.24
N LEU A 223 -14.77 -15.85 -14.83
CA LEU A 223 -13.57 -15.37 -14.11
C LEU A 223 -13.90 -14.22 -13.17
N LEU A 224 -14.96 -13.46 -13.44
CA LEU A 224 -15.45 -12.39 -12.54
C LEU A 224 -16.05 -12.95 -11.24
N ALA A 225 -16.32 -14.25 -11.16
CA ALA A 225 -16.76 -14.87 -9.91
C ALA A 225 -15.70 -14.74 -8.80
N VAL A 226 -14.40 -14.75 -9.14
CA VAL A 226 -13.32 -14.63 -8.16
C VAL A 226 -13.35 -13.26 -7.44
N PRO A 227 -13.32 -12.11 -8.12
CA PRO A 227 -13.43 -10.81 -7.46
C PRO A 227 -14.80 -10.61 -6.79
N VAL A 228 -15.89 -11.15 -7.33
CA VAL A 228 -17.23 -11.09 -6.71
C VAL A 228 -17.25 -11.85 -5.40
N ILE A 229 -16.74 -13.08 -5.34
CA ILE A 229 -16.65 -13.88 -4.11
C ILE A 229 -15.73 -13.18 -3.11
N THR A 230 -14.59 -12.64 -3.57
CA THR A 230 -13.69 -11.84 -2.73
C THR A 230 -14.42 -10.64 -2.11
N GLY A 231 -15.19 -9.92 -2.92
CA GLY A 231 -16.03 -8.81 -2.46
C GLY A 231 -17.11 -9.23 -1.45
N ILE A 232 -17.73 -10.40 -1.65
CA ILE A 232 -18.70 -10.97 -0.70
C ILE A 232 -18.03 -11.31 0.64
N LEU A 233 -16.84 -11.93 0.62
CA LEU A 233 -16.08 -12.23 1.85
C LEU A 233 -15.76 -10.95 2.64
N ILE A 234 -15.34 -9.90 1.93
CA ILE A 234 -15.11 -8.58 2.50
C ILE A 234 -16.40 -8.03 3.12
N ALA A 235 -17.49 -8.01 2.37
CA ALA A 235 -18.81 -7.53 2.85
C ALA A 235 -19.31 -8.31 4.06
N ARG A 236 -18.92 -9.60 4.18
CA ARG A 236 -19.18 -10.45 5.36
C ARG A 236 -18.21 -10.22 6.50
N ARG A 237 -17.30 -9.24 6.41
CA ARG A 237 -16.28 -8.89 7.43
C ARG A 237 -15.33 -10.03 7.78
N VAL A 238 -15.03 -10.89 6.81
CA VAL A 238 -13.96 -11.89 6.97
C VAL A 238 -12.62 -11.17 7.07
N PRO A 239 -11.72 -11.54 8.00
CA PRO A 239 -10.41 -10.89 8.14
C PRO A 239 -9.64 -10.83 6.81
N SER A 240 -8.96 -9.71 6.55
CA SER A 240 -8.25 -9.44 5.29
C SER A 240 -7.27 -10.53 4.90
N VAL A 241 -6.50 -11.05 5.86
CA VAL A 241 -5.55 -12.16 5.64
C VAL A 241 -6.27 -13.40 5.06
N ILE A 242 -7.39 -13.79 5.67
CA ILE A 242 -8.18 -14.96 5.25
C ILE A 242 -8.82 -14.69 3.88
N THR A 243 -9.37 -13.50 3.67
CA THR A 243 -10.01 -13.11 2.40
C THR A 243 -9.01 -13.17 1.25
N LEU A 244 -7.84 -12.56 1.41
CA LEU A 244 -6.79 -12.56 0.39
C LEU A 244 -6.28 -13.98 0.12
N PHE A 245 -6.08 -14.77 1.17
CA PHE A 245 -5.64 -16.16 1.03
C PHE A 245 -6.66 -17.02 0.28
N LEU A 246 -7.94 -16.96 0.65
CA LEU A 246 -9.01 -17.69 -0.04
C LEU A 246 -9.17 -17.21 -1.49
N SER A 247 -9.05 -15.91 -1.75
CA SER A 247 -9.08 -15.35 -3.10
C SER A 247 -7.92 -15.87 -3.96
N THR A 248 -6.72 -15.98 -3.37
CA THR A 248 -5.53 -16.52 -4.03
C THR A 248 -5.73 -17.99 -4.41
N LEU A 249 -6.24 -18.81 -3.47
CA LEU A 249 -6.55 -20.22 -3.72
C LEU A 249 -7.63 -20.41 -4.78
N LEU A 250 -8.70 -19.61 -4.70
CA LEU A 250 -9.80 -19.66 -5.66
C LEU A 250 -9.30 -19.31 -7.07
N ALA A 251 -8.49 -18.25 -7.21
CA ALA A 251 -7.86 -17.90 -8.48
C ALA A 251 -6.94 -19.02 -9.00
N GLY A 252 -6.20 -19.69 -8.12
CA GLY A 252 -5.41 -20.87 -8.47
C GLY A 252 -6.26 -22.01 -9.05
N ILE A 253 -7.42 -22.30 -8.46
CA ILE A 253 -8.37 -23.31 -8.97
C ILE A 253 -8.90 -22.86 -10.35
N PHE A 254 -9.26 -21.61 -10.51
CA PHE A 254 -9.73 -21.07 -11.78
C PHE A 254 -8.64 -21.09 -12.87
N ALA A 255 -7.36 -20.91 -12.49
CA ALA A 255 -6.25 -21.10 -13.43
C ALA A 255 -6.19 -22.52 -13.99
N PHE A 256 -6.38 -23.55 -13.15
CA PHE A 256 -6.45 -24.95 -13.61
C PHE A 256 -7.59 -25.19 -14.58
N ILE A 257 -8.77 -24.59 -14.36
CA ILE A 257 -9.97 -24.82 -15.14
C ILE A 257 -9.92 -24.05 -16.47
N PHE A 258 -9.56 -22.77 -16.42
CA PHE A 258 -9.70 -21.85 -17.55
C PHE A 258 -8.41 -21.60 -18.33
N GLN A 259 -7.22 -21.80 -17.70
CA GLN A 259 -5.92 -21.48 -18.30
C GLN A 259 -4.92 -22.66 -18.27
N PRO A 260 -5.32 -23.89 -18.62
CA PRO A 260 -4.42 -25.05 -18.56
C PRO A 260 -3.19 -24.88 -19.48
N GLY A 261 -3.36 -24.23 -20.64
CA GLY A 261 -2.28 -23.94 -21.59
C GLY A 261 -1.18 -23.06 -20.99
N LEU A 262 -1.57 -21.97 -20.34
CA LEU A 262 -0.63 -21.06 -19.68
C LEU A 262 0.11 -21.74 -18.53
N LEU A 263 -0.56 -22.55 -17.73
CA LEU A 263 0.08 -23.29 -16.64
C LEU A 263 1.12 -24.29 -17.16
N ASN A 264 0.87 -24.94 -18.29
CA ASN A 264 1.84 -25.84 -18.93
C ASN A 264 3.03 -25.05 -19.52
N GLU A 265 2.79 -23.86 -20.08
CA GLU A 265 3.85 -22.97 -20.58
C GLU A 265 4.76 -22.55 -19.41
N ILE A 266 4.21 -22.07 -18.30
CA ILE A 266 4.96 -21.70 -17.09
C ILE A 266 5.71 -22.91 -16.48
N ALA A 267 5.17 -24.11 -16.59
CA ALA A 267 5.77 -25.32 -16.06
C ALA A 267 7.01 -25.79 -16.83
N GLU A 268 7.29 -25.24 -18.03
CA GLU A 268 8.47 -25.60 -18.87
C GLU A 268 8.64 -27.11 -19.03
N GLY A 269 7.57 -27.79 -19.47
CA GLY A 269 7.58 -29.24 -19.64
C GLY A 269 7.31 -30.06 -18.37
N GLY A 270 7.00 -29.41 -17.24
CA GLY A 270 6.46 -30.05 -16.04
C GLY A 270 4.94 -30.25 -16.13
N ASN A 271 4.33 -30.55 -15.01
CA ASN A 271 2.87 -30.67 -14.92
C ASN A 271 2.23 -29.31 -14.50
N MET A 272 0.92 -29.15 -14.71
CA MET A 272 0.17 -27.95 -14.34
C MET A 272 0.32 -27.58 -12.85
N PHE A 273 0.54 -28.56 -11.96
CA PHE A 273 0.78 -28.31 -10.54
C PHE A 273 2.09 -27.54 -10.33
N LYS A 274 3.15 -27.89 -11.08
CA LYS A 274 4.39 -27.10 -11.07
C LYS A 274 4.12 -25.67 -11.54
N GLY A 275 3.36 -25.49 -12.62
CA GLY A 275 3.02 -24.16 -13.15
C GLY A 275 2.31 -23.29 -12.13
N ILE A 276 1.29 -23.84 -11.44
CA ILE A 276 0.58 -23.06 -10.41
C ILE A 276 1.47 -22.77 -9.20
N MET A 277 2.30 -23.72 -8.75
CA MET A 277 3.24 -23.46 -7.66
C MET A 277 4.22 -22.34 -8.02
N MET A 278 4.78 -22.34 -9.24
CA MET A 278 5.64 -21.27 -9.72
C MET A 278 4.91 -19.94 -9.72
N THR A 279 3.63 -19.89 -10.10
CA THR A 279 2.80 -18.68 -10.06
C THR A 279 2.61 -18.14 -8.65
N PHE A 280 2.51 -18.99 -7.63
CA PHE A 280 2.37 -18.56 -6.24
C PHE A 280 3.64 -17.89 -5.70
N TYR A 281 4.79 -18.56 -5.89
CA TYR A 281 6.00 -18.09 -5.18
C TYR A 281 7.03 -17.41 -6.09
N GLY A 282 7.06 -17.72 -7.37
CA GLY A 282 8.14 -17.34 -8.29
C GLY A 282 7.76 -16.23 -9.27
N SER A 283 8.72 -15.83 -10.05
CA SER A 283 8.51 -14.94 -11.18
C SER A 283 7.97 -15.71 -12.37
N THR A 284 6.93 -15.20 -13.02
CA THR A 284 6.42 -15.71 -14.27
C THR A 284 6.47 -14.64 -15.35
N SER A 285 6.94 -14.99 -16.53
CA SER A 285 6.92 -14.14 -17.72
C SER A 285 6.36 -14.94 -18.88
N LEU A 286 5.34 -14.42 -19.52
CA LEU A 286 4.73 -15.04 -20.71
C LEU A 286 5.00 -14.08 -21.88
N GLN A 287 5.44 -14.62 -23.00
CA GLN A 287 5.65 -13.81 -24.21
C GLN A 287 4.34 -13.61 -24.94
N THR A 288 4.12 -12.40 -25.44
CA THR A 288 2.98 -12.03 -26.28
C THR A 288 3.46 -11.19 -27.46
N ASP A 289 2.61 -11.00 -28.45
CA ASP A 289 2.90 -10.16 -29.61
C ASP A 289 2.91 -8.65 -29.28
N SER A 290 2.52 -8.27 -28.05
CA SER A 290 2.53 -6.90 -27.54
C SER A 290 3.49 -6.76 -26.38
N ASP A 291 4.52 -5.92 -26.52
CA ASP A 291 5.50 -5.65 -25.45
C ASP A 291 4.80 -5.12 -24.19
N MET A 292 3.83 -4.22 -24.35
CA MET A 292 3.04 -3.68 -23.24
C MET A 292 2.28 -4.79 -22.49
N LEU A 293 1.69 -5.74 -23.21
CA LEU A 293 0.99 -6.86 -22.57
C LEU A 293 1.98 -7.81 -21.91
N THR A 294 3.11 -8.12 -22.54
CA THR A 294 4.17 -8.97 -21.98
C THR A 294 4.67 -8.42 -20.65
N GLU A 295 4.90 -7.11 -20.58
CA GLU A 295 5.30 -6.44 -19.34
C GLU A 295 4.20 -6.49 -18.27
N LEU A 296 2.96 -6.21 -18.65
CA LEU A 296 1.82 -6.18 -17.72
C LEU A 296 1.53 -7.54 -17.07
N ILE A 297 1.65 -8.63 -17.82
CA ILE A 297 1.32 -9.99 -17.36
C ILE A 297 2.46 -10.69 -16.62
N ALA A 298 3.65 -10.09 -16.63
CA ALA A 298 4.78 -10.59 -15.86
C ALA A 298 4.54 -10.41 -14.36
N THR A 299 4.74 -11.46 -13.57
CA THR A 299 4.52 -11.43 -12.12
C THR A 299 5.75 -11.92 -11.37
N ARG A 300 5.88 -11.55 -10.10
CA ARG A 300 7.02 -11.93 -9.26
C ARG A 300 6.63 -12.86 -8.09
N GLY A 301 5.35 -13.15 -7.91
CA GLY A 301 4.87 -14.01 -6.84
C GLY A 301 5.28 -13.53 -5.43
N MET A 302 5.33 -14.45 -4.47
CA MET A 302 5.79 -14.17 -3.10
C MET A 302 7.24 -13.66 -3.07
N ALA A 303 8.10 -14.18 -3.95
CA ALA A 303 9.51 -13.80 -4.02
C ALA A 303 9.70 -12.30 -4.32
N GLY A 304 8.81 -11.71 -5.12
CA GLY A 304 8.82 -10.28 -5.41
C GLY A 304 8.62 -9.39 -4.19
N MET A 305 8.00 -9.90 -3.12
CA MET A 305 7.76 -9.17 -1.88
C MET A 305 8.95 -9.19 -0.91
N MET A 306 9.95 -10.04 -1.13
CA MET A 306 11.04 -10.26 -0.16
C MET A 306 11.88 -9.01 0.09
N ASN A 307 12.18 -8.21 -0.95
CA ASN A 307 12.92 -6.96 -0.77
C ASN A 307 12.16 -5.96 0.11
N THR A 308 10.85 -5.87 -0.05
CA THR A 308 9.99 -5.02 0.77
C THR A 308 9.94 -5.50 2.20
N ILE A 309 9.78 -6.80 2.42
CA ILE A 309 9.79 -7.41 3.76
C ILE A 309 11.12 -7.17 4.46
N TRP A 310 12.24 -7.36 3.75
CA TRP A 310 13.58 -7.07 4.28
C TRP A 310 13.72 -5.60 4.69
N LEU A 311 13.25 -4.68 3.85
CA LEU A 311 13.30 -3.24 4.16
C LEU A 311 12.43 -2.91 5.38
N ILE A 312 11.22 -3.48 5.49
CA ILE A 312 10.34 -3.33 6.65
C ILE A 312 11.05 -3.78 7.93
N ILE A 313 11.67 -4.96 7.92
CA ILE A 313 12.39 -5.47 9.10
C ILE A 313 13.52 -4.53 9.51
N CYS A 314 14.31 -4.01 8.56
CA CYS A 314 15.37 -3.04 8.84
C CYS A 314 14.82 -1.73 9.42
N ALA A 315 13.68 -1.26 8.90
CA ALA A 315 13.01 -0.06 9.40
C ALA A 315 12.48 -0.27 10.84
N MET A 316 11.92 -1.46 11.14
CA MET A 316 11.48 -1.80 12.50
C MET A 316 12.63 -1.90 13.50
N CYS A 317 13.81 -2.38 13.07
CA CYS A 317 15.02 -2.33 13.88
C CYS A 317 15.41 -0.89 14.23
N PHE A 318 15.40 0.00 13.24
CA PHE A 318 15.70 1.42 13.44
C PHE A 318 14.69 2.11 14.37
N GLY A 319 13.39 1.95 14.10
CA GLY A 319 12.31 2.49 14.93
C GLY A 319 12.39 2.00 16.38
N GLY A 320 12.66 0.70 16.58
CA GLY A 320 12.84 0.09 17.90
C GLY A 320 14.04 0.68 18.66
N ALA A 321 15.18 0.86 18.00
CA ALA A 321 16.36 1.47 18.59
C ALA A 321 16.12 2.94 18.98
N MET A 322 15.44 3.71 18.15
CA MET A 322 15.04 5.09 18.44
C MET A 322 14.06 5.18 19.63
N THR A 323 13.16 4.21 19.75
CA THR A 323 12.20 4.13 20.86
C THR A 323 12.94 3.79 22.17
N ALA A 324 13.75 2.73 22.19
CA ALA A 324 14.50 2.31 23.37
C ALA A 324 15.46 3.38 23.89
N SER A 325 16.10 4.12 22.99
CA SER A 325 17.01 5.22 23.35
C SER A 325 16.30 6.48 23.90
N GLY A 326 14.96 6.56 23.83
CA GLY A 326 14.19 7.75 24.21
C GLY A 326 14.37 8.94 23.24
N MET A 327 15.07 8.77 22.12
CA MET A 327 15.33 9.82 21.14
C MET A 327 14.03 10.35 20.56
N LEU A 328 13.09 9.45 20.23
CA LEU A 328 11.76 9.85 19.70
C LEU A 328 11.02 10.77 20.67
N GLY A 329 10.96 10.36 21.96
CA GLY A 329 10.31 11.15 23.00
C GLY A 329 10.97 12.53 23.22
N SER A 330 12.30 12.59 23.18
CA SER A 330 13.04 13.82 23.32
C SER A 330 12.80 14.81 22.18
N ILE A 331 12.83 14.32 20.93
CA ILE A 331 12.60 15.17 19.75
C ILE A 331 11.15 15.64 19.71
N THR A 332 10.19 14.75 19.94
CA THR A 332 8.78 15.12 19.92
C THR A 332 8.40 16.07 21.07
N SER A 333 9.08 16.00 22.22
CA SER A 333 8.87 16.96 23.31
C SER A 333 9.19 18.41 22.92
N LEU A 334 10.06 18.61 21.92
CA LEU A 334 10.33 19.95 21.38
C LEU A 334 9.09 20.55 20.71
N PHE A 335 8.31 19.74 19.99
CA PHE A 335 7.09 20.22 19.34
C PHE A 335 6.03 20.69 20.33
N VAL A 336 5.95 20.07 21.51
CA VAL A 336 5.03 20.50 22.58
C VAL A 336 5.33 21.92 23.07
N ARG A 337 6.59 22.34 23.05
CA ARG A 337 7.00 23.70 23.50
C ARG A 337 6.49 24.81 22.59
N PHE A 338 6.19 24.51 21.33
CA PHE A 338 5.67 25.50 20.35
C PHE A 338 4.15 25.71 20.42
N MET A 339 3.43 24.96 21.25
CA MET A 339 1.98 24.98 21.36
C MET A 339 1.46 26.17 22.17
N LYS A 340 1.23 27.30 21.52
CA LYS A 340 0.71 28.52 22.15
C LYS A 340 -0.80 28.72 21.95
N ASN A 341 -1.30 28.44 20.77
CA ASN A 341 -2.70 28.57 20.35
C ASN A 341 -3.18 27.34 19.57
N THR A 342 -4.45 27.29 19.15
CA THR A 342 -5.04 26.17 18.42
C THR A 342 -4.27 25.84 17.14
N ALA A 343 -3.94 26.85 16.35
CA ALA A 343 -3.22 26.66 15.08
C ALA A 343 -1.82 26.07 15.32
N SER A 344 -1.04 26.62 16.27
CA SER A 344 0.29 26.09 16.59
C SER A 344 0.21 24.69 17.22
N MET A 345 -0.87 24.36 17.90
CA MET A 345 -1.08 23.04 18.48
C MET A 345 -1.34 21.98 17.39
N VAL A 346 -2.25 22.31 16.46
CA VAL A 346 -2.51 21.43 15.30
C VAL A 346 -1.23 21.30 14.46
N ALA A 347 -0.55 22.41 14.15
CA ALA A 347 0.72 22.40 13.40
C ALA A 347 1.80 21.53 14.08
N SER A 348 1.97 21.68 15.40
CA SER A 348 2.94 20.87 16.16
C SER A 348 2.59 19.37 16.14
N THR A 349 1.29 19.03 16.23
CA THR A 349 0.84 17.66 16.14
C THR A 349 1.11 17.09 14.73
N VAL A 350 0.82 17.86 13.68
CA VAL A 350 1.10 17.47 12.29
C VAL A 350 2.60 17.26 12.07
N CYS A 351 3.43 18.23 12.46
CA CYS A 351 4.89 18.13 12.32
C CYS A 351 5.46 16.93 13.10
N SER A 352 4.93 16.68 14.30
CA SER A 352 5.33 15.53 15.10
C SER A 352 4.92 14.20 14.45
N GLY A 353 3.70 14.11 13.94
CA GLY A 353 3.21 12.93 13.21
C GLY A 353 4.03 12.64 11.95
N LEU A 354 4.33 13.68 11.16
CA LEU A 354 5.22 13.56 9.99
C LEU A 354 6.62 13.09 10.39
N PHE A 355 7.20 13.71 11.44
CA PHE A 355 8.51 13.30 11.95
C PHE A 355 8.50 11.82 12.40
N LEU A 356 7.46 11.41 13.13
CA LEU A 356 7.35 10.04 13.59
C LEU A 356 7.19 9.06 12.41
N ASN A 357 6.40 9.39 11.40
CA ASN A 357 6.30 8.60 10.18
C ASN A 357 7.64 8.40 9.46
N LEU A 358 8.46 9.46 9.42
CA LEU A 358 9.80 9.41 8.84
C LEU A 358 10.76 8.57 9.69
N ALA A 359 10.67 8.70 11.02
CA ALA A 359 11.61 8.11 11.95
C ALA A 359 11.29 6.67 12.34
N THR A 360 10.01 6.33 12.49
CA THR A 360 9.59 4.95 12.84
C THR A 360 9.40 4.08 11.60
N ALA A 361 9.22 4.70 10.43
CA ALA A 361 8.91 4.04 9.17
C ALA A 361 7.60 3.21 9.20
N ASP A 362 6.72 3.49 10.16
CA ASP A 362 5.48 2.75 10.35
C ASP A 362 4.33 3.67 10.78
N GLN A 363 3.16 3.52 10.13
CA GLN A 363 2.00 4.36 10.42
C GLN A 363 1.34 4.03 11.77
N TYR A 364 1.26 2.75 12.17
CA TYR A 364 0.59 2.36 13.42
C TYR A 364 1.33 2.89 14.64
N ILE A 365 2.66 2.70 14.66
CA ILE A 365 3.52 3.23 15.71
C ILE A 365 3.42 4.76 15.76
N SER A 366 3.41 5.42 14.61
CA SER A 366 3.30 6.88 14.54
C SER A 366 1.96 7.41 15.04
N ILE A 367 0.85 6.71 14.76
CA ILE A 367 -0.49 7.04 15.30
C ILE A 367 -0.48 6.90 16.82
N ILE A 368 0.02 5.78 17.34
CA ILE A 368 0.07 5.49 18.79
C ILE A 368 0.89 6.56 19.52
N LEU A 369 2.10 6.82 19.03
CA LEU A 369 3.01 7.78 19.67
C LEU A 369 2.44 9.19 19.62
N THR A 370 1.94 9.63 18.47
CA THR A 370 1.32 10.96 18.32
C THR A 370 0.12 11.11 19.25
N GLY A 371 -0.81 10.16 19.23
CA GLY A 371 -2.00 10.20 20.07
C GLY A 371 -1.65 10.26 21.56
N ASN A 372 -0.82 9.34 22.05
CA ASN A 372 -0.42 9.26 23.46
C ASN A 372 0.31 10.52 23.96
N MET A 373 1.20 11.09 23.13
CA MET A 373 1.97 12.26 23.52
C MET A 373 1.13 13.52 23.66
N PHE A 374 0.14 13.70 22.79
CA PHE A 374 -0.62 14.92 22.74
C PHE A 374 -1.95 14.85 23.50
N SER A 375 -2.49 13.68 23.85
CA SER A 375 -3.78 13.55 24.56
C SER A 375 -3.87 14.39 25.81
N ASN A 376 -2.88 14.27 26.69
CA ASN A 376 -2.84 15.07 27.92
C ASN A 376 -2.71 16.57 27.67
N VAL A 377 -2.02 16.98 26.60
CA VAL A 377 -1.80 18.39 26.26
C VAL A 377 -3.09 19.02 25.76
N TYR A 378 -3.83 18.31 24.88
CA TYR A 378 -5.13 18.75 24.39
C TYR A 378 -6.15 18.86 25.51
N ALA A 379 -6.25 17.84 26.38
CA ALA A 379 -7.14 17.83 27.56
C ALA A 379 -6.85 19.00 28.51
N LYS A 380 -5.57 19.25 28.88
CA LYS A 380 -5.18 20.35 29.76
C LYS A 380 -5.52 21.73 29.18
N LYS A 381 -5.55 21.87 27.86
CA LYS A 381 -5.89 23.13 27.18
C LYS A 381 -7.39 23.24 26.86
N GLY A 382 -8.21 22.25 27.26
CA GLY A 382 -9.66 22.27 27.07
C GLY A 382 -10.13 21.97 25.65
N TYR A 383 -9.29 21.34 24.82
CA TYR A 383 -9.68 20.92 23.47
C TYR A 383 -10.29 19.52 23.47
N GLU A 384 -11.28 19.32 22.61
CA GLU A 384 -11.91 18.02 22.44
C GLU A 384 -10.95 16.99 21.81
N SER A 385 -11.01 15.74 22.29
CA SER A 385 -10.18 14.63 21.81
C SER A 385 -10.35 14.37 20.31
N ARG A 386 -11.55 14.63 19.73
CA ARG A 386 -11.80 14.48 18.29
C ARG A 386 -10.91 15.40 17.42
N LEU A 387 -10.46 16.56 17.92
CA LEU A 387 -9.53 17.42 17.19
C LEU A 387 -8.16 16.76 17.08
N LEU A 388 -7.67 16.15 18.17
CA LEU A 388 -6.43 15.38 18.15
C LEU A 388 -6.55 14.15 17.27
N SER A 389 -7.61 13.39 17.44
CA SER A 389 -7.85 12.15 16.68
C SER A 389 -7.82 12.39 15.18
N ARG A 390 -8.57 13.40 14.69
CA ARG A 390 -8.53 13.82 13.29
C ARG A 390 -7.13 14.27 12.86
N THR A 391 -6.49 15.13 13.65
CA THR A 391 -5.16 15.68 13.28
C THR A 391 -4.13 14.56 13.18
N THR A 392 -4.19 13.57 14.06
CA THR A 392 -3.31 12.39 14.01
C THR A 392 -3.54 11.59 12.73
N GLU A 393 -4.80 11.28 12.42
CA GLU A 393 -5.15 10.51 11.22
C GLU A 393 -4.79 11.25 9.93
N ASP A 394 -5.12 12.55 9.84
CA ASP A 394 -4.80 13.41 8.70
C ASP A 394 -3.27 13.56 8.49
N ALA A 395 -2.50 13.67 9.57
CA ALA A 395 -1.06 13.85 9.49
C ALA A 395 -0.28 12.56 9.24
N VAL A 396 -0.70 11.45 9.86
CA VAL A 396 0.06 10.20 9.85
C VAL A 396 -0.40 9.27 8.75
N THR A 397 -1.68 8.90 8.72
CA THR A 397 -2.18 7.89 7.78
C THR A 397 -2.06 8.35 6.33
N VAL A 398 -2.43 9.61 6.03
CA VAL A 398 -2.41 10.13 4.65
C VAL A 398 -1.00 10.33 4.12
N THR A 399 -0.04 10.64 4.99
CA THR A 399 1.34 10.90 4.57
C THR A 399 2.23 9.66 4.54
N SER A 400 1.83 8.58 5.22
CA SER A 400 2.61 7.35 5.27
C SER A 400 2.91 6.75 3.87
N PRO A 401 1.98 6.72 2.89
CA PRO A 401 2.28 6.22 1.55
C PRO A 401 3.24 7.11 0.75
N LEU A 402 3.44 8.37 1.16
CA LEU A 402 4.34 9.31 0.50
C LEU A 402 5.81 9.15 0.94
N ILE A 403 6.06 8.36 1.98
CA ILE A 403 7.40 8.15 2.52
C ILE A 403 7.94 6.82 1.98
N PRO A 404 9.00 6.83 1.13
CA PRO A 404 9.45 5.64 0.42
C PRO A 404 9.91 4.48 1.30
N TRP A 405 10.35 4.74 2.52
CA TRP A 405 10.79 3.72 3.48
C TRP A 405 9.77 3.42 4.59
N ASN A 406 8.60 4.05 4.56
CA ASN A 406 7.49 3.70 5.44
C ASN A 406 6.83 2.41 4.95
N THR A 407 6.32 1.58 5.87
CA THR A 407 5.63 0.32 5.54
C THR A 407 4.55 0.51 4.48
N CYS A 408 3.80 1.61 4.52
CA CYS A 408 2.77 1.94 3.54
C CYS A 408 3.36 2.32 2.18
N GLY A 409 4.32 3.25 2.16
CA GLY A 409 4.96 3.69 0.92
C GLY A 409 5.62 2.53 0.17
N MET A 410 6.38 1.70 0.90
CA MET A 410 7.00 0.50 0.34
C MET A 410 5.98 -0.49 -0.23
N THR A 411 4.91 -0.75 0.52
CA THR A 411 3.85 -1.68 0.10
C THR A 411 3.16 -1.19 -1.17
N GLN A 412 2.74 0.08 -1.21
CA GLN A 412 2.05 0.64 -2.38
C GLN A 412 2.97 0.66 -3.60
N ALA A 413 4.22 1.09 -3.43
CA ALA A 413 5.20 1.04 -4.50
C ALA A 413 5.42 -0.39 -5.00
N THR A 414 5.55 -1.37 -4.11
CA THR A 414 5.77 -2.77 -4.50
C THR A 414 4.57 -3.35 -5.24
N ILE A 415 3.34 -3.07 -4.80
CA ILE A 415 2.13 -3.59 -5.44
C ILE A 415 1.91 -2.94 -6.82
N LEU A 416 2.01 -1.62 -6.90
CA LEU A 416 1.69 -0.88 -8.11
C LEU A 416 2.88 -0.79 -9.07
N LEU A 417 4.12 -0.66 -8.57
CA LEU A 417 5.32 -0.53 -9.38
C LEU A 417 6.02 -1.88 -9.65
N SER A 418 5.72 -2.95 -8.93
CA SER A 418 6.28 -4.27 -9.24
C SER A 418 5.78 -4.84 -10.56
N LEU A 419 4.64 -4.34 -11.05
CA LEU A 419 4.14 -4.62 -12.40
C LEU A 419 4.78 -3.71 -13.47
N ILE A 420 5.57 -2.71 -13.06
CA ILE A 420 6.12 -1.65 -13.91
C ILE A 420 7.62 -1.85 -14.20
N HIS A 421 8.40 -2.34 -13.24
CA HIS A 421 9.87 -2.43 -13.35
C HIS A 421 10.40 -3.82 -13.73
N ILE A 422 9.67 -4.58 -14.55
CA ILE A 422 10.16 -5.87 -15.06
C ILE A 422 11.15 -5.66 -16.22
N SER A 423 11.20 -4.48 -16.82
CA SER A 423 11.97 -4.17 -18.01
C SER A 423 13.40 -3.66 -17.77
N GLU A 424 13.84 -3.42 -16.53
CA GLU A 424 15.26 -3.11 -16.30
C GLU A 424 16.08 -4.41 -16.17
N PRO A 425 17.01 -4.67 -17.11
CA PRO A 425 17.93 -5.80 -16.97
C PRO A 425 18.81 -5.58 -15.72
N THR A 426 18.87 -6.61 -14.90
CA THR A 426 19.80 -6.71 -13.74
C THR A 426 21.24 -6.62 -14.19
#